data_af8311259071dc68b6f3416a3483243e
#
_entry.id   af8311259071dc68b6f3416a3483243e
#
_cell.length_a   1.000
_cell.length_b   1.000
_cell.length_c   1.000
_cell.angle_alpha   90.00
_cell.angle_beta   90.00
_cell.angle_gamma   90.00
#
_symmetry.space_group_name_H-M   'P 1'
#
loop_
_entity.id
_entity.type
_entity.pdbx_description
1 polymer ?
#
loop_
_entity_poly.entity_id
_entity_poly.type
_entity_poly.pdbx_seq_one_letter_code
_entity_poly.pdbx_strand_id
1 'polypeptide(L)'
;MLTEKQLDKYADVLLWGLKTARTGKYKKNDIVQIRFNLPAVRLAEILNEKLLKMGINPVLRMNSTPVMERSFYDISDRRQLVFTPPGEEELYKNINGSIFLHAPESLTHLSGIDPGKIGKAAVARKYLRDIIDKREEEGVFGWTLCMLPTEELAKHAGLSIKEYTNEIAAACFLNKKSPVEEWKRVYNDAARIKKWLNGMNIKSFLIESENIDLEITSGAQRKWIGISGHNIPSFELFISPDWRGTKGKYFADQPSYRSGNYVENVRLEFKKGSAVNIEAETGEEFVRKQLAMDRGANKIGEFSLTDRRFSKINRFMANTLFDENYGGSFGNCHIAVGSSYSDTFSGDPKKLTREIKKNLGFNDSALHWDLVNTEKKRVTARLAGGGKVVIYENGKFMI
;
A
#
# COMPACT_ATOMS: atom_id res chain seq x y z
N MET A 1 -0.74 10.12 -22.87
CA MET A 1 -0.93 8.67 -22.63
C MET A 1 0.39 7.94 -22.85
N LEU A 2 0.61 6.81 -22.16
CA LEU A 2 1.78 5.97 -22.38
C LEU A 2 1.78 5.38 -23.80
N THR A 3 2.95 5.31 -24.42
CA THR A 3 3.12 4.68 -25.75
C THR A 3 3.07 3.17 -25.64
N GLU A 4 2.80 2.45 -26.74
CA GLU A 4 2.83 0.97 -26.78
C GLU A 4 4.15 0.41 -26.24
N LYS A 5 5.28 1.04 -26.59
CA LYS A 5 6.61 0.63 -26.08
C LYS A 5 6.75 0.82 -24.57
N GLN A 6 6.15 1.88 -24.01
CA GLN A 6 6.13 2.10 -22.55
C GLN A 6 5.20 1.12 -21.85
N LEU A 7 4.04 0.79 -22.43
CA LEU A 7 3.12 -0.23 -21.90
C LEU A 7 3.77 -1.61 -21.91
N ASP A 8 4.46 -1.99 -22.97
CA ASP A 8 5.20 -3.25 -23.03
C ASP A 8 6.28 -3.35 -21.95
N LYS A 9 7.06 -2.28 -21.76
CA LYS A 9 8.05 -2.17 -20.68
C LYS A 9 7.40 -2.20 -19.28
N TYR A 10 6.22 -1.58 -19.13
CA TYR A 10 5.49 -1.58 -17.87
C TYR A 10 5.03 -3.01 -17.52
N ALA A 11 4.54 -3.74 -18.51
CA ALA A 11 4.19 -5.16 -18.33
C ALA A 11 5.42 -5.98 -17.88
N ASP A 12 6.61 -5.75 -18.45
CA ASP A 12 7.84 -6.45 -18.01
C ASP A 12 8.21 -6.11 -16.56
N VAL A 13 8.06 -4.85 -16.15
CA VAL A 13 8.30 -4.43 -14.77
C VAL A 13 7.29 -5.09 -13.82
N LEU A 14 6.01 -5.13 -14.19
CA LEU A 14 4.97 -5.80 -13.39
C LEU A 14 5.22 -7.31 -13.27
N LEU A 15 5.64 -7.97 -14.33
CA LEU A 15 6.02 -9.40 -14.27
C LEU A 15 7.26 -9.63 -13.43
N TRP A 16 8.22 -8.70 -13.43
CA TRP A 16 9.35 -8.72 -12.50
C TRP A 16 8.87 -8.54 -11.07
N GLY A 17 8.01 -7.55 -10.82
CA GLY A 17 7.39 -7.29 -9.51
C GLY A 17 6.67 -8.50 -8.98
N LEU A 18 5.78 -9.09 -9.76
CA LEU A 18 5.01 -10.29 -9.42
C LEU A 18 5.91 -11.48 -9.02
N LYS A 19 7.03 -11.66 -9.73
CA LYS A 19 8.01 -12.72 -9.44
C LYS A 19 8.81 -12.43 -8.17
N THR A 20 9.14 -11.16 -7.93
CA THR A 20 9.93 -10.71 -6.76
C THR A 20 9.11 -10.76 -5.49
N ALA A 21 7.82 -10.44 -5.57
CA ALA A 21 6.87 -10.44 -4.46
C ALA A 21 6.51 -11.84 -3.95
N ARG A 22 6.80 -12.90 -4.70
CA ARG A 22 6.49 -14.28 -4.31
C ARG A 22 7.76 -15.04 -3.91
N THR A 23 7.75 -15.67 -2.75
CA THR A 23 8.88 -16.50 -2.28
C THR A 23 9.07 -17.75 -3.15
N GLY A 24 7.98 -18.44 -3.53
CA GLY A 24 7.99 -19.59 -4.41
C GLY A 24 8.01 -19.20 -5.89
N LYS A 25 8.66 -20.01 -6.73
CA LYS A 25 8.69 -19.76 -8.19
C LYS A 25 7.33 -20.06 -8.83
N TYR A 26 6.96 -19.24 -9.84
CA TYR A 26 5.81 -19.54 -10.70
C TYR A 26 6.08 -20.80 -11.53
N LYS A 27 5.04 -21.62 -11.69
CA LYS A 27 5.07 -22.88 -12.41
C LYS A 27 4.14 -22.80 -13.62
N LYS A 28 4.33 -23.71 -14.58
CA LYS A 28 3.37 -23.91 -15.68
C LYS A 28 1.99 -24.26 -15.11
N ASN A 29 0.97 -23.68 -15.66
CA ASN A 29 -0.44 -23.77 -15.25
C ASN A 29 -0.80 -23.04 -13.93
N ASP A 30 0.12 -22.30 -13.31
CA ASP A 30 -0.27 -21.37 -12.25
C ASP A 30 -1.35 -20.40 -12.76
N ILE A 31 -2.21 -19.92 -11.87
CA ILE A 31 -3.31 -19.00 -12.19
C ILE A 31 -2.93 -17.61 -11.70
N VAL A 32 -2.94 -16.62 -12.60
CA VAL A 32 -2.71 -15.21 -12.26
C VAL A 32 -3.93 -14.38 -12.63
N GLN A 33 -4.52 -13.73 -11.65
CA GLN A 33 -5.64 -12.82 -11.88
C GLN A 33 -5.10 -11.45 -12.30
N ILE A 34 -5.61 -10.88 -13.39
CA ILE A 34 -5.39 -9.49 -13.80
C ILE A 34 -6.66 -8.71 -13.50
N ARG A 35 -6.60 -7.80 -12.52
CA ARG A 35 -7.71 -6.90 -12.18
C ARG A 35 -7.39 -5.51 -12.73
N PHE A 36 -8.34 -4.90 -13.42
CA PHE A 36 -8.09 -3.64 -14.10
C PHE A 36 -9.34 -2.74 -14.18
N ASN A 37 -9.12 -1.43 -14.16
CA ASN A 37 -10.14 -0.46 -14.56
C ASN A 37 -10.19 -0.35 -16.09
N LEU A 38 -11.31 0.08 -16.64
CA LEU A 38 -11.55 0.15 -18.08
C LEU A 38 -10.41 0.86 -18.87
N PRO A 39 -9.87 2.01 -18.44
CA PRO A 39 -8.77 2.67 -19.15
C PRO A 39 -7.46 1.85 -19.20
N ALA A 40 -7.32 0.81 -18.36
CA ALA A 40 -6.13 -0.03 -18.30
C ALA A 40 -6.21 -1.28 -19.20
N VAL A 41 -7.27 -1.44 -20.00
CA VAL A 41 -7.51 -2.64 -20.82
C VAL A 41 -6.32 -2.98 -21.72
N ARG A 42 -5.67 -1.98 -22.33
CA ARG A 42 -4.53 -2.22 -23.23
C ARG A 42 -3.34 -2.86 -22.51
N LEU A 43 -3.02 -2.45 -21.30
CA LEU A 43 -1.97 -3.07 -20.49
C LEU A 43 -2.38 -4.48 -20.04
N ALA A 44 -3.67 -4.68 -19.74
CA ALA A 44 -4.19 -6.02 -19.40
C ALA A 44 -4.05 -7.00 -20.56
N GLU A 45 -4.31 -6.58 -21.82
CA GLU A 45 -4.09 -7.39 -23.02
C GLU A 45 -2.63 -7.82 -23.19
N ILE A 46 -1.69 -6.87 -23.02
CA ILE A 46 -0.25 -7.15 -23.11
C ILE A 46 0.18 -8.15 -22.04
N LEU A 47 -0.28 -7.97 -20.79
CA LEU A 47 0.02 -8.89 -19.69
C LEU A 47 -0.59 -10.28 -19.92
N ASN A 48 -1.83 -10.35 -20.42
CA ASN A 48 -2.49 -11.59 -20.78
C ASN A 48 -1.64 -12.39 -21.78
N GLU A 49 -1.19 -11.75 -22.86
CA GLU A 49 -0.34 -12.39 -23.86
C GLU A 49 0.99 -12.87 -23.26
N LYS A 50 1.67 -12.03 -22.46
CA LYS A 50 2.95 -12.39 -21.82
C LYS A 50 2.79 -13.55 -20.83
N LEU A 51 1.72 -13.60 -20.02
CA LEU A 51 1.44 -14.71 -19.11
C LEU A 51 1.17 -16.02 -19.85
N LEU A 52 0.37 -15.99 -20.93
CA LEU A 52 0.14 -17.17 -21.78
C LEU A 52 1.45 -17.69 -22.38
N LYS A 53 2.32 -16.82 -22.88
CA LYS A 53 3.68 -17.19 -23.37
C LYS A 53 4.54 -17.83 -22.27
N MET A 54 4.30 -17.51 -21.01
CA MET A 54 4.98 -18.14 -19.87
C MET A 54 4.33 -19.47 -19.43
N GLY A 55 3.24 -19.89 -20.07
CA GLY A 55 2.47 -21.08 -19.69
C GLY A 55 1.65 -20.90 -18.42
N ILE A 56 1.33 -19.66 -18.05
CA ILE A 56 0.50 -19.29 -16.90
C ILE A 56 -0.92 -19.00 -17.41
N ASN A 57 -1.94 -19.37 -16.63
CA ASN A 57 -3.34 -19.14 -16.94
C ASN A 57 -3.82 -17.78 -16.42
N PRO A 58 -4.04 -16.77 -17.26
CA PRO A 58 -4.58 -15.49 -16.83
C PRO A 58 -6.09 -15.56 -16.58
N VAL A 59 -6.55 -14.92 -15.50
CA VAL A 59 -7.97 -14.67 -15.21
C VAL A 59 -8.20 -13.17 -15.23
N LEU A 60 -8.90 -12.68 -16.26
CA LEU A 60 -9.17 -11.27 -16.44
C LEU A 60 -10.41 -10.85 -15.64
N ARG A 61 -10.31 -9.75 -14.86
CA ARG A 61 -11.44 -9.19 -14.12
C ARG A 61 -11.44 -7.67 -14.19
N MET A 62 -12.39 -7.11 -14.90
CA MET A 62 -12.62 -5.67 -14.90
C MET A 62 -13.25 -5.24 -13.57
N ASN A 63 -12.74 -4.15 -12.98
CA ASN A 63 -13.36 -3.50 -11.82
C ASN A 63 -14.64 -2.76 -12.25
N SER A 64 -15.55 -2.55 -11.30
CA SER A 64 -16.73 -1.71 -11.52
C SER A 64 -16.32 -0.31 -11.96
N THR A 65 -17.09 0.26 -12.91
CA THR A 65 -16.95 1.68 -13.24
C THR A 65 -17.47 2.54 -12.08
N PRO A 66 -17.12 3.84 -12.00
CA PRO A 66 -17.63 4.73 -10.96
C PRO A 66 -19.16 4.73 -10.84
N VAL A 67 -19.86 4.65 -11.99
CA VAL A 67 -21.34 4.59 -12.03
C VAL A 67 -21.85 3.29 -11.43
N MET A 68 -21.24 2.15 -11.78
CA MET A 68 -21.64 0.83 -11.24
C MET A 68 -21.35 0.76 -9.74
N GLU A 69 -20.21 1.27 -9.28
CA GLU A 69 -19.84 1.24 -7.87
C GLU A 69 -20.75 2.15 -7.05
N ARG A 70 -21.04 3.36 -7.54
CA ARG A 70 -22.00 4.26 -6.89
C ARG A 70 -23.37 3.61 -6.80
N SER A 71 -23.90 3.08 -7.92
CA SER A 71 -25.21 2.40 -7.94
C SER A 71 -25.26 1.24 -6.96
N PHE A 72 -24.17 0.48 -6.80
CA PHE A 72 -24.09 -0.59 -5.82
C PHE A 72 -24.33 -0.07 -4.40
N TYR A 73 -23.68 1.02 -3.98
CA TYR A 73 -23.86 1.54 -2.64
C TYR A 73 -25.16 2.33 -2.44
N ASP A 74 -25.65 3.03 -3.47
CA ASP A 74 -26.91 3.78 -3.39
C ASP A 74 -28.11 2.83 -3.26
N ILE A 75 -28.16 1.80 -4.10
CA ILE A 75 -29.38 0.99 -4.31
C ILE A 75 -29.37 -0.28 -3.46
N SER A 76 -28.20 -0.85 -3.15
CA SER A 76 -28.11 -2.14 -2.47
C SER A 76 -28.74 -2.14 -1.09
N ASP A 77 -29.52 -3.18 -0.83
CA ASP A 77 -29.99 -3.53 0.50
C ASP A 77 -28.87 -4.19 1.34
N ARG A 78 -29.21 -4.52 2.59
CA ARG A 78 -28.25 -5.12 3.53
C ARG A 78 -27.70 -6.46 3.06
N ARG A 79 -28.48 -7.28 2.34
CA ARG A 79 -28.08 -8.61 1.86
C ARG A 79 -27.17 -8.47 0.65
N GLN A 80 -27.50 -7.56 -0.26
CA GLN A 80 -26.67 -7.28 -1.44
C GLN A 80 -25.28 -6.72 -1.09
N LEU A 81 -25.19 -5.84 -0.07
CA LEU A 81 -23.90 -5.27 0.39
C LEU A 81 -22.91 -6.35 0.85
N VAL A 82 -23.40 -7.45 1.43
CA VAL A 82 -22.54 -8.53 1.95
C VAL A 82 -22.50 -9.77 1.03
N PHE A 83 -23.13 -9.68 -0.12
CA PHE A 83 -23.17 -10.80 -1.08
C PHE A 83 -21.79 -11.09 -1.66
N THR A 84 -21.41 -12.34 -1.62
CA THR A 84 -20.24 -12.87 -2.31
C THR A 84 -20.68 -13.81 -3.42
N PRO A 85 -20.26 -13.62 -4.69
CA PRO A 85 -20.64 -14.49 -5.78
C PRO A 85 -20.18 -15.95 -5.55
N PRO A 86 -21.00 -16.96 -5.95
CA PRO A 86 -20.56 -18.34 -5.99
C PRO A 86 -19.26 -18.50 -6.80
N GLY A 87 -18.34 -19.32 -6.31
CA GLY A 87 -17.03 -19.54 -6.94
C GLY A 87 -15.95 -18.51 -6.60
N GLU A 88 -16.29 -17.40 -5.96
CA GLU A 88 -15.30 -16.38 -5.57
C GLU A 88 -14.27 -16.94 -4.58
N GLU A 89 -14.74 -17.58 -3.52
CA GLU A 89 -13.87 -18.19 -2.51
C GLU A 89 -12.98 -19.29 -3.13
N GLU A 90 -13.54 -20.12 -4.03
CA GLU A 90 -12.78 -21.16 -4.70
C GLU A 90 -11.67 -20.58 -5.58
N LEU A 91 -11.96 -19.49 -6.30
CA LEU A 91 -10.93 -18.76 -7.07
C LEU A 91 -9.80 -18.29 -6.15
N TYR A 92 -10.12 -17.65 -5.03
CA TYR A 92 -9.12 -17.13 -4.08
C TYR A 92 -8.27 -18.23 -3.44
N LYS A 93 -8.83 -19.42 -3.24
CA LYS A 93 -8.07 -20.60 -2.76
C LYS A 93 -7.09 -21.15 -3.79
N ASN A 94 -7.26 -20.85 -5.07
CA ASN A 94 -6.49 -21.45 -6.16
C ASN A 94 -5.57 -20.50 -6.93
N ILE A 95 -5.83 -19.19 -6.94
CA ILE A 95 -4.94 -18.23 -7.63
C ILE A 95 -3.53 -18.22 -7.03
N ASN A 96 -2.53 -18.10 -7.90
CA ASN A 96 -1.12 -18.09 -7.53
C ASN A 96 -0.51 -16.69 -7.62
N GLY A 97 -1.25 -15.74 -8.18
CA GLY A 97 -0.84 -14.34 -8.23
C GLY A 97 -1.96 -13.39 -8.65
N SER A 98 -1.76 -12.12 -8.36
CA SER A 98 -2.65 -11.04 -8.82
C SER A 98 -1.86 -9.85 -9.31
N ILE A 99 -2.31 -9.24 -10.41
CA ILE A 99 -1.82 -7.98 -10.94
C ILE A 99 -2.97 -6.98 -10.93
N PHE A 100 -2.78 -5.85 -10.25
CA PHE A 100 -3.81 -4.81 -10.13
C PHE A 100 -3.40 -3.60 -10.98
N LEU A 101 -4.21 -3.26 -11.99
CA LEU A 101 -3.99 -2.13 -12.88
C LEU A 101 -4.99 -1.03 -12.55
N HIS A 102 -4.56 -0.08 -11.73
CA HIS A 102 -5.41 1.02 -11.32
C HIS A 102 -5.38 2.14 -12.36
N ALA A 103 -6.56 2.54 -12.83
CA ALA A 103 -6.78 3.65 -13.75
C ALA A 103 -8.14 4.28 -13.44
N PRO A 104 -8.28 4.97 -12.28
CA PRO A 104 -9.58 5.46 -11.83
C PRO A 104 -10.10 6.57 -12.74
N GLU A 105 -11.38 6.47 -13.11
CA GLU A 105 -12.11 7.45 -13.91
C GLU A 105 -12.82 8.50 -13.03
N SER A 106 -12.86 8.28 -11.72
CA SER A 106 -13.31 9.23 -10.72
C SER A 106 -12.68 8.92 -9.37
N LEU A 107 -12.30 9.96 -8.64
CA LEU A 107 -11.74 9.85 -7.28
C LEU A 107 -12.77 10.16 -6.18
N THR A 108 -13.91 10.75 -6.53
CA THR A 108 -14.89 11.25 -5.55
C THR A 108 -16.32 10.77 -5.82
N HIS A 109 -16.50 9.75 -6.68
CA HIS A 109 -17.81 9.25 -7.08
C HIS A 109 -18.65 8.67 -5.94
N LEU A 110 -18.05 8.30 -4.81
CA LEU A 110 -18.75 7.83 -3.61
C LEU A 110 -18.97 8.93 -2.56
N SER A 111 -18.67 10.20 -2.90
CA SER A 111 -19.00 11.33 -2.03
C SER A 111 -20.51 11.36 -1.76
N GLY A 112 -20.89 11.51 -0.46
CA GLY A 112 -22.28 11.45 -0.03
C GLY A 112 -22.86 10.05 0.16
N ILE A 113 -22.13 8.97 -0.18
CA ILE A 113 -22.51 7.61 0.21
C ILE A 113 -22.24 7.42 1.72
N ASP A 114 -23.15 6.73 2.41
CA ASP A 114 -22.94 6.38 3.82
C ASP A 114 -21.65 5.53 3.98
N PRO A 115 -20.61 6.07 4.65
CA PRO A 115 -19.36 5.33 4.88
C PRO A 115 -19.55 4.01 5.63
N GLY A 116 -20.64 3.87 6.40
CA GLY A 116 -20.99 2.62 7.07
C GLY A 116 -21.35 1.51 6.08
N LYS A 117 -21.96 1.82 4.93
CA LYS A 117 -22.21 0.83 3.86
C LYS A 117 -20.88 0.33 3.25
N ILE A 118 -19.94 1.27 3.00
CA ILE A 118 -18.62 0.96 2.45
C ILE A 118 -17.85 0.04 3.42
N GLY A 119 -17.79 0.42 4.70
CA GLY A 119 -17.15 -0.37 5.74
C GLY A 119 -17.76 -1.76 5.89
N LYS A 120 -19.10 -1.87 5.85
CA LYS A 120 -19.80 -3.15 5.94
C LYS A 120 -19.46 -4.10 4.79
N ALA A 121 -19.43 -3.59 3.56
CA ALA A 121 -19.04 -4.39 2.39
C ALA A 121 -17.57 -4.84 2.48
N ALA A 122 -16.67 -3.99 2.98
CA ALA A 122 -15.26 -4.33 3.19
C ALA A 122 -15.09 -5.44 4.24
N VAL A 123 -15.76 -5.30 5.39
CA VAL A 123 -15.73 -6.32 6.47
C VAL A 123 -16.27 -7.67 6.00
N ALA A 124 -17.35 -7.67 5.23
CA ALA A 124 -17.95 -8.91 4.70
C ALA A 124 -17.02 -9.69 3.76
N ARG A 125 -16.10 -9.00 3.07
CA ARG A 125 -15.13 -9.62 2.14
C ARG A 125 -13.75 -9.87 2.76
N LYS A 126 -13.56 -9.53 4.03
CA LYS A 126 -12.27 -9.67 4.72
C LYS A 126 -11.74 -11.12 4.68
N TYR A 127 -12.63 -12.11 4.81
CA TYR A 127 -12.23 -13.53 4.80
C TYR A 127 -11.54 -13.95 3.48
N LEU A 128 -11.90 -13.34 2.35
CA LEU A 128 -11.21 -13.57 1.07
C LEU A 128 -9.77 -13.05 1.12
N ARG A 129 -9.55 -11.91 1.76
CA ARG A 129 -8.21 -11.38 2.00
C ARG A 129 -7.42 -12.31 2.92
N ASP A 130 -8.03 -12.81 4.01
CA ASP A 130 -7.38 -13.76 4.92
C ASP A 130 -6.89 -15.03 4.21
N ILE A 131 -7.64 -15.51 3.18
CA ILE A 131 -7.21 -16.64 2.32
C ILE A 131 -5.95 -16.28 1.55
N ILE A 132 -5.90 -15.10 0.93
CA ILE A 132 -4.75 -14.64 0.14
C ILE A 132 -3.53 -14.42 1.03
N ASP A 133 -3.70 -13.75 2.18
CA ASP A 133 -2.62 -13.50 3.15
C ASP A 133 -1.96 -14.83 3.58
N LYS A 134 -2.77 -15.85 3.87
CA LYS A 134 -2.26 -17.18 4.19
C LYS A 134 -1.48 -17.82 3.04
N ARG A 135 -1.96 -17.71 1.81
CA ARG A 135 -1.29 -18.25 0.62
C ARG A 135 0.03 -17.52 0.32
N GLU A 136 0.10 -16.23 0.63
CA GLU A 136 1.31 -15.43 0.55
C GLU A 136 2.32 -15.88 1.61
N GLU A 137 1.90 -16.08 2.86
CA GLU A 137 2.72 -16.64 3.95
C GLU A 137 3.27 -18.04 3.62
N GLU A 138 2.50 -18.85 2.90
CA GLU A 138 2.93 -20.16 2.38
C GLU A 138 3.91 -20.06 1.20
N GLY A 139 4.10 -18.87 0.61
CA GLY A 139 4.96 -18.61 -0.53
C GLY A 139 4.41 -19.11 -1.87
N VAL A 140 3.10 -19.38 -1.95
CA VAL A 140 2.42 -19.88 -3.16
C VAL A 140 1.60 -18.81 -3.89
N PHE A 141 1.54 -17.61 -3.33
CA PHE A 141 0.87 -16.44 -3.91
C PHE A 141 1.81 -15.23 -3.88
N GLY A 142 1.69 -14.35 -4.86
CA GLY A 142 2.31 -13.03 -4.90
C GLY A 142 1.43 -12.05 -5.65
N TRP A 143 1.60 -10.77 -5.38
CA TRP A 143 0.82 -9.74 -6.07
C TRP A 143 1.68 -8.55 -6.44
N THR A 144 1.23 -7.81 -7.42
CA THR A 144 1.81 -6.52 -7.80
C THR A 144 0.71 -5.57 -8.24
N LEU A 145 0.94 -4.28 -8.09
CA LEU A 145 0.01 -3.28 -8.56
C LEU A 145 0.72 -2.10 -9.21
N CYS A 146 0.00 -1.41 -10.06
CA CYS A 146 0.46 -0.17 -10.68
C CYS A 146 -0.68 0.82 -10.89
N MET A 147 -0.32 2.05 -11.21
CA MET A 147 -1.23 3.12 -11.60
C MET A 147 -1.00 3.53 -13.06
N LEU A 148 -2.06 3.70 -13.82
CA LEU A 148 -2.00 4.29 -15.16
C LEU A 148 -2.53 5.73 -15.13
N PRO A 149 -2.07 6.58 -16.05
CA PRO A 149 -2.53 7.97 -16.12
C PRO A 149 -3.99 8.04 -16.57
N THR A 150 -4.80 8.85 -15.87
CA THR A 150 -6.15 9.23 -16.25
C THR A 150 -6.31 10.75 -16.16
N GLU A 151 -7.27 11.31 -16.91
CA GLU A 151 -7.60 12.74 -16.82
C GLU A 151 -8.03 13.13 -15.41
N GLU A 152 -8.75 12.25 -14.72
CA GLU A 152 -9.20 12.46 -13.35
C GLU A 152 -8.02 12.61 -12.37
N LEU A 153 -7.05 11.69 -12.43
CA LEU A 153 -5.84 11.78 -11.61
C LEU A 153 -5.04 13.04 -11.91
N ALA A 154 -4.82 13.34 -13.19
CA ALA A 154 -4.09 14.52 -13.63
C ALA A 154 -4.76 15.81 -13.12
N LYS A 155 -6.08 15.93 -13.28
CA LYS A 155 -6.88 17.06 -12.80
C LYS A 155 -6.72 17.27 -11.29
N HIS A 156 -6.86 16.22 -10.49
CA HIS A 156 -6.75 16.30 -9.04
C HIS A 156 -5.32 16.52 -8.54
N ALA A 157 -4.31 16.14 -9.34
CA ALA A 157 -2.91 16.47 -9.10
C ALA A 157 -2.52 17.89 -9.55
N GLY A 158 -3.42 18.63 -10.21
CA GLY A 158 -3.12 19.97 -10.78
C GLY A 158 -2.17 19.89 -11.97
N LEU A 159 -2.16 18.78 -12.71
CA LEU A 159 -1.28 18.52 -13.85
C LEU A 159 -2.07 18.32 -15.14
N SER A 160 -1.45 18.61 -16.29
CA SER A 160 -1.95 18.09 -17.55
C SER A 160 -1.77 16.57 -17.63
N ILE A 161 -2.59 15.90 -18.43
CA ILE A 161 -2.45 14.45 -18.65
C ILE A 161 -1.06 14.08 -19.17
N LYS A 162 -0.44 14.95 -19.96
CA LYS A 162 0.92 14.75 -20.48
C LYS A 162 1.96 14.79 -19.36
N GLU A 163 1.90 15.78 -18.47
CA GLU A 163 2.80 15.89 -17.31
C GLU A 163 2.60 14.70 -16.38
N TYR A 164 1.36 14.35 -16.06
CA TYR A 164 1.03 13.21 -15.23
C TYR A 164 1.57 11.90 -15.80
N THR A 165 1.41 11.68 -17.11
CA THR A 165 1.98 10.52 -17.81
C THR A 165 3.50 10.48 -17.72
N ASN A 166 4.17 11.66 -17.84
CA ASN A 166 5.62 11.75 -17.73
C ASN A 166 6.12 11.42 -16.32
N GLU A 167 5.40 11.86 -15.27
CA GLU A 167 5.73 11.52 -13.87
C GLU A 167 5.66 9.99 -13.65
N ILE A 168 4.57 9.33 -14.11
CA ILE A 168 4.46 7.87 -14.05
C ILE A 168 5.61 7.20 -14.81
N ALA A 169 5.88 7.65 -16.03
CA ALA A 169 6.95 7.06 -16.85
C ALA A 169 8.33 7.24 -16.21
N ALA A 170 8.59 8.36 -15.56
CA ALA A 170 9.83 8.62 -14.85
C ALA A 170 9.96 7.78 -13.58
N ALA A 171 8.91 7.75 -12.74
CA ALA A 171 8.88 7.00 -11.49
C ALA A 171 9.00 5.48 -11.72
N CYS A 172 8.39 4.96 -12.78
CA CYS A 172 8.46 3.54 -13.13
C CYS A 172 9.62 3.20 -14.08
N PHE A 173 10.54 4.14 -14.35
CA PHE A 173 11.70 3.99 -15.25
C PHE A 173 11.35 3.62 -16.69
N LEU A 174 10.11 3.84 -17.17
CA LEU A 174 9.66 3.43 -18.49
C LEU A 174 10.38 4.16 -19.64
N ASN A 175 10.99 5.31 -19.35
CA ASN A 175 11.83 6.07 -20.27
C ASN A 175 13.25 5.48 -20.43
N LYS A 176 13.64 4.54 -19.58
CA LYS A 176 14.94 3.86 -19.65
C LYS A 176 14.93 2.73 -20.68
N LYS A 177 16.11 2.33 -21.15
CA LYS A 177 16.27 1.20 -22.08
C LYS A 177 15.78 -0.10 -21.43
N SER A 178 16.16 -0.34 -20.19
CA SER A 178 15.88 -1.56 -19.42
C SER A 178 15.30 -1.21 -18.03
N PRO A 179 13.99 -0.91 -17.90
CA PRO A 179 13.40 -0.53 -16.64
C PRO A 179 13.55 -1.58 -15.53
N VAL A 180 13.49 -2.86 -15.87
CA VAL A 180 13.65 -3.96 -14.91
C VAL A 180 15.06 -3.93 -14.26
N GLU A 181 16.10 -3.58 -15.00
CA GLU A 181 17.45 -3.47 -14.45
C GLU A 181 17.58 -2.25 -13.50
N GLU A 182 16.86 -1.15 -13.76
CA GLU A 182 16.81 -0.03 -12.82
C GLU A 182 16.11 -0.44 -11.51
N TRP A 183 15.01 -1.18 -11.59
CA TRP A 183 14.33 -1.72 -10.40
C TRP A 183 15.21 -2.69 -9.62
N LYS A 184 15.98 -3.55 -10.27
CA LYS A 184 16.94 -4.42 -9.60
C LYS A 184 18.03 -3.63 -8.87
N ARG A 185 18.51 -2.50 -9.43
CA ARG A 185 19.47 -1.61 -8.75
C ARG A 185 18.85 -1.01 -7.50
N VAL A 186 17.66 -0.40 -7.61
CA VAL A 186 16.95 0.17 -6.46
C VAL A 186 16.71 -0.89 -5.38
N TYR A 187 16.31 -2.10 -5.76
CA TYR A 187 16.14 -3.24 -4.87
C TYR A 187 17.44 -3.57 -4.09
N ASN A 188 18.55 -3.64 -4.81
CA ASN A 188 19.86 -3.97 -4.22
C ASN A 188 20.37 -2.85 -3.31
N ASP A 189 20.21 -1.59 -3.70
CA ASP A 189 20.60 -0.44 -2.88
C ASP A 189 19.81 -0.39 -1.58
N ALA A 190 18.48 -0.61 -1.66
CA ALA A 190 17.63 -0.69 -0.49
C ALA A 190 17.98 -1.88 0.43
N ALA A 191 18.51 -2.98 -0.11
CA ALA A 191 18.94 -4.13 0.69
C ALA A 191 20.01 -3.77 1.73
N ARG A 192 20.89 -2.81 1.42
CA ARG A 192 21.91 -2.31 2.37
C ARG A 192 21.27 -1.60 3.57
N ILE A 193 20.28 -0.74 3.30
CA ILE A 193 19.55 -0.03 4.36
C ILE A 193 18.74 -1.02 5.20
N LYS A 194 18.03 -1.95 4.56
CA LYS A 194 17.30 -3.01 5.26
C LYS A 194 18.21 -3.83 6.18
N LYS A 195 19.40 -4.21 5.68
CA LYS A 195 20.39 -4.95 6.50
C LYS A 195 20.83 -4.14 7.71
N TRP A 196 21.10 -2.85 7.54
CA TRP A 196 21.48 -1.95 8.62
C TRP A 196 20.37 -1.79 9.66
N LEU A 197 19.13 -1.49 9.25
CA LEU A 197 17.97 -1.37 10.13
C LEU A 197 17.67 -2.68 10.89
N ASN A 198 17.72 -3.80 10.19
CA ASN A 198 17.45 -5.13 10.77
C ASN A 198 18.58 -5.64 11.67
N GLY A 199 19.78 -5.07 11.56
CA GLY A 199 20.90 -5.36 12.46
C GLY A 199 20.81 -4.66 13.82
N MET A 200 19.88 -3.70 13.97
CA MET A 200 19.66 -2.97 15.22
C MET A 200 18.57 -3.63 16.06
N ASN A 201 18.80 -3.80 17.35
CA ASN A 201 17.75 -4.24 18.30
C ASN A 201 16.91 -3.04 18.74
N ILE A 202 15.97 -2.63 17.90
CA ILE A 202 15.17 -1.40 18.12
C ILE A 202 13.96 -1.73 19.01
N LYS A 203 13.81 -0.97 20.10
CA LYS A 203 12.67 -1.04 21.02
C LYS A 203 11.50 -0.18 20.54
N SER A 204 11.80 1.08 20.18
CA SER A 204 10.78 2.03 19.70
C SER A 204 11.40 3.07 18.75
N PHE A 205 10.54 3.69 17.97
CA PHE A 205 10.84 4.84 17.10
C PHE A 205 10.19 6.08 17.69
N LEU A 206 10.94 7.18 17.74
CA LEU A 206 10.42 8.50 18.01
C LEU A 206 10.47 9.29 16.71
N ILE A 207 9.31 9.74 16.23
CA ILE A 207 9.13 10.52 15.03
C ILE A 207 8.79 11.94 15.43
N GLU A 208 9.61 12.89 15.01
CA GLU A 208 9.50 14.30 15.37
C GLU A 208 9.50 15.18 14.11
N SER A 209 8.50 16.04 13.98
CA SER A 209 8.41 17.10 12.97
C SER A 209 7.72 18.33 13.58
N GLU A 210 7.34 19.29 12.77
CA GLU A 210 6.57 20.46 13.25
C GLU A 210 5.25 20.04 13.89
N ASN A 211 4.53 19.06 13.28
CA ASN A 211 3.20 18.63 13.71
C ASN A 211 3.14 17.16 14.18
N ILE A 212 4.27 16.44 14.20
CA ILE A 212 4.36 15.07 14.69
C ILE A 212 5.22 15.01 15.95
N ASP A 213 4.66 14.36 16.98
CA ASP A 213 5.38 13.86 18.15
C ASP A 213 4.79 12.48 18.46
N LEU A 214 5.37 11.45 17.84
CA LEU A 214 4.81 10.10 17.86
C LEU A 214 5.86 9.09 18.29
N GLU A 215 5.55 8.29 19.31
CA GLU A 215 6.34 7.11 19.68
C GLU A 215 5.62 5.83 19.22
N ILE A 216 6.36 4.97 18.51
CA ILE A 216 5.88 3.68 18.00
C ILE A 216 6.76 2.58 18.56
N THR A 217 6.17 1.53 19.13
CA THR A 217 6.92 0.34 19.57
C THR A 217 7.23 -0.56 18.38
N SER A 218 8.51 -0.89 18.16
CA SER A 218 8.93 -1.74 17.03
C SER A 218 8.24 -3.09 17.01
N GLY A 219 8.13 -3.73 18.16
CA GLY A 219 7.58 -5.08 18.31
C GLY A 219 8.64 -6.17 18.18
N ALA A 220 8.38 -7.31 18.85
CA ALA A 220 9.26 -8.48 18.79
C ALA A 220 9.11 -9.19 17.44
N GLN A 221 10.20 -9.81 16.97
CA GLN A 221 10.25 -10.59 15.74
C GLN A 221 9.77 -9.79 14.51
N ARG A 222 10.26 -8.57 14.38
CA ARG A 222 10.00 -7.68 13.24
C ARG A 222 11.22 -7.50 12.37
N LYS A 223 11.00 -7.28 11.09
CA LYS A 223 12.01 -6.86 10.12
C LYS A 223 11.48 -5.74 9.24
N TRP A 224 12.35 -4.82 8.89
CA TRP A 224 12.12 -3.84 7.85
C TRP A 224 12.15 -4.51 6.49
N ILE A 225 11.16 -4.23 5.69
CA ILE A 225 11.03 -4.69 4.30
C ILE A 225 10.71 -3.51 3.40
N GLY A 226 10.42 -3.74 2.16
CA GLY A 226 10.04 -2.75 1.16
C GLY A 226 10.79 -2.95 -0.16
N ILE A 227 10.33 -2.29 -1.19
CA ILE A 227 10.81 -2.45 -2.58
C ILE A 227 10.78 -3.94 -2.96
N SER A 228 9.68 -4.59 -2.66
CA SER A 228 9.50 -6.04 -2.77
C SER A 228 8.87 -6.49 -4.09
N GLY A 229 8.50 -5.54 -4.96
CA GLY A 229 7.78 -5.80 -6.20
C GLY A 229 6.25 -5.76 -6.08
N HIS A 230 5.72 -5.62 -4.89
CA HIS A 230 4.27 -5.45 -4.68
C HIS A 230 3.77 -4.15 -5.31
N ASN A 231 4.35 -3.03 -4.96
CA ASN A 231 4.00 -1.72 -5.48
C ASN A 231 4.97 -1.29 -6.59
N ILE A 232 4.43 -0.84 -7.73
CA ILE A 232 5.19 -0.25 -8.81
C ILE A 232 4.60 1.14 -9.14
N PRO A 233 5.28 2.22 -8.73
CA PRO A 233 6.59 2.26 -8.06
C PRO A 233 6.52 1.97 -6.56
N SER A 234 7.66 1.58 -5.96
CA SER A 234 7.87 1.61 -4.51
C SER A 234 9.29 2.04 -4.20
N PHE A 235 9.41 2.99 -3.26
CA PHE A 235 10.71 3.53 -2.80
C PHE A 235 10.78 3.57 -1.28
N GLU A 236 9.82 2.96 -0.63
CA GLU A 236 9.65 2.92 0.81
C GLU A 236 10.30 1.71 1.47
N LEU A 237 10.70 1.90 2.72
CA LEU A 237 11.00 0.82 3.64
C LEU A 237 10.06 0.92 4.83
N PHE A 238 9.46 -0.19 5.21
CA PHE A 238 8.43 -0.20 6.24
C PHE A 238 8.55 -1.39 7.22
N ILE A 239 7.84 -1.26 8.32
CA ILE A 239 7.69 -2.26 9.36
C ILE A 239 6.25 -2.24 9.87
N SER A 240 5.66 -3.40 10.18
CA SER A 240 4.40 -3.47 10.92
C SER A 240 4.69 -3.51 12.41
N PRO A 241 4.48 -2.40 13.15
CA PRO A 241 4.89 -2.29 14.55
C PRO A 241 3.98 -3.07 15.50
N ASP A 242 4.35 -3.13 16.78
CA ASP A 242 3.41 -3.49 17.84
C ASP A 242 2.49 -2.30 18.14
N TRP A 243 1.26 -2.38 17.67
CA TRP A 243 0.29 -1.29 17.80
C TRP A 243 0.07 -0.82 19.23
N ARG A 244 0.20 -1.73 20.23
CA ARG A 244 -0.14 -1.49 21.65
C ARG A 244 0.67 -0.38 22.30
N GLY A 245 1.89 -0.17 21.83
CA GLY A 245 2.79 0.85 22.38
C GLY A 245 2.76 2.20 21.68
N THR A 246 1.89 2.39 20.70
CA THR A 246 1.78 3.66 19.97
C THR A 246 1.14 4.73 20.84
N LYS A 247 1.79 5.89 20.92
CA LYS A 247 1.32 7.06 21.68
C LYS A 247 1.86 8.37 21.10
N GLY A 248 1.09 9.45 21.22
CA GLY A 248 1.47 10.78 20.76
C GLY A 248 0.60 11.25 19.59
N LYS A 249 1.09 12.22 18.84
CA LYS A 249 0.36 12.89 17.77
C LYS A 249 0.96 12.61 16.42
N TYR A 250 0.12 12.37 15.44
CA TYR A 250 0.46 12.25 14.04
C TYR A 250 -0.32 13.23 13.19
N PHE A 251 0.32 13.77 12.16
CA PHE A 251 -0.29 14.65 11.18
C PHE A 251 0.04 14.18 9.77
N ALA A 252 -0.99 13.98 8.96
CA ALA A 252 -0.85 13.75 7.52
C ALA A 252 -1.13 15.07 6.80
N ASP A 253 -0.12 15.64 6.19
CA ASP A 253 -0.18 16.90 5.44
C ASP A 253 -0.53 16.70 3.96
N GLN A 254 -0.49 15.45 3.47
CA GLN A 254 -0.91 15.16 2.11
C GLN A 254 -2.39 14.76 2.06
N PRO A 255 -3.15 15.29 1.08
CA PRO A 255 -4.51 14.84 0.82
C PRO A 255 -4.56 13.36 0.45
N SER A 256 -5.68 12.72 0.75
CA SER A 256 -5.92 11.32 0.39
C SER A 256 -7.29 11.17 -0.29
N TYR A 257 -7.31 10.42 -1.40
CA TYR A 257 -8.53 9.98 -2.06
C TYR A 257 -8.76 8.51 -1.72
N ARG A 258 -9.82 8.24 -0.95
CA ARG A 258 -10.12 6.89 -0.50
C ARG A 258 -11.59 6.54 -0.71
N SER A 259 -11.84 5.39 -1.34
CA SER A 259 -13.21 4.89 -1.57
C SER A 259 -14.13 5.99 -2.11
N GLY A 260 -13.65 6.74 -3.10
CA GLY A 260 -14.40 7.83 -3.72
C GLY A 260 -14.67 9.05 -2.82
N ASN A 261 -13.93 9.23 -1.74
CA ASN A 261 -14.00 10.39 -0.85
C ASN A 261 -12.65 11.10 -0.77
N TYR A 262 -12.70 12.44 -0.64
CA TYR A 262 -11.53 13.29 -0.43
C TYR A 262 -11.35 13.58 1.05
N VAL A 263 -10.12 13.49 1.53
CA VAL A 263 -9.74 13.75 2.92
C VAL A 263 -8.46 14.57 2.94
N GLU A 264 -8.35 15.54 3.84
CA GLU A 264 -7.21 16.46 3.92
C GLU A 264 -6.85 16.80 5.37
N ASN A 265 -5.55 16.97 5.63
CA ASN A 265 -4.98 17.43 6.90
C ASN A 265 -5.47 16.62 8.11
N VAL A 266 -5.26 15.29 8.04
CA VAL A 266 -5.69 14.36 9.10
C VAL A 266 -4.76 14.46 10.30
N ARG A 267 -5.33 14.67 11.49
CA ARG A 267 -4.64 14.66 12.78
C ARG A 267 -5.15 13.51 13.64
N LEU A 268 -4.23 12.70 14.14
CA LEU A 268 -4.54 11.57 15.00
C LEU A 268 -3.77 11.69 16.31
N GLU A 269 -4.46 11.55 17.45
CA GLU A 269 -3.79 11.39 18.75
C GLU A 269 -3.95 9.94 19.21
N PHE A 270 -2.81 9.28 19.44
CA PHE A 270 -2.76 7.90 19.92
C PHE A 270 -2.54 7.84 21.43
N LYS A 271 -3.37 7.04 22.11
CA LYS A 271 -3.19 6.67 23.52
C LYS A 271 -3.36 5.16 23.67
N LYS A 272 -2.38 4.51 24.29
CA LYS A 272 -2.40 3.04 24.50
C LYS A 272 -2.69 2.26 23.22
N GLY A 273 -2.07 2.69 22.11
CA GLY A 273 -2.14 2.02 20.80
C GLY A 273 -3.35 2.32 19.96
N SER A 274 -4.33 3.10 20.41
CA SER A 274 -5.53 3.46 19.65
C SER A 274 -5.60 4.96 19.38
N ALA A 275 -6.03 5.35 18.20
CA ALA A 275 -6.39 6.72 17.90
C ALA A 275 -7.65 7.09 18.69
N VAL A 276 -7.51 8.08 19.60
CA VAL A 276 -8.56 8.53 20.52
C VAL A 276 -9.11 9.88 20.15
N ASN A 277 -8.30 10.73 19.49
CA ASN A 277 -8.74 11.95 18.87
C ASN A 277 -8.47 11.88 17.36
N ILE A 278 -9.47 12.22 16.57
CA ILE A 278 -9.45 12.15 15.11
C ILE A 278 -10.01 13.47 14.61
N GLU A 279 -9.20 14.21 13.87
CA GLU A 279 -9.57 15.48 13.26
C GLU A 279 -9.12 15.46 11.79
N ALA A 280 -9.86 16.12 10.92
CA ALA A 280 -9.46 16.39 9.55
C ALA A 280 -10.06 17.72 9.09
N GLU A 281 -9.34 18.47 8.29
CA GLU A 281 -9.84 19.72 7.73
C GLU A 281 -10.98 19.45 6.74
N THR A 282 -10.83 18.40 5.93
CA THR A 282 -11.86 17.94 5.00
C THR A 282 -12.07 16.43 5.20
N GLY A 283 -13.35 16.02 5.22
CA GLY A 283 -13.72 14.59 5.27
C GLY A 283 -13.65 13.95 6.66
N GLU A 284 -13.67 14.72 7.77
CA GLU A 284 -13.52 14.20 9.13
C GLU A 284 -14.57 13.12 9.47
N GLU A 285 -15.82 13.30 9.11
CA GLU A 285 -16.86 12.30 9.36
C GLU A 285 -16.55 10.97 8.67
N PHE A 286 -16.04 11.02 7.43
CA PHE A 286 -15.59 9.83 6.71
C PHE A 286 -14.43 9.15 7.44
N VAL A 287 -13.41 9.91 7.86
CA VAL A 287 -12.27 9.38 8.62
C VAL A 287 -12.75 8.69 9.89
N ARG A 288 -13.59 9.35 10.70
CA ARG A 288 -14.12 8.79 11.94
C ARG A 288 -14.88 7.48 11.72
N LYS A 289 -15.72 7.40 10.69
CA LYS A 289 -16.47 6.19 10.35
C LYS A 289 -15.56 5.07 9.83
N GLN A 290 -14.54 5.40 9.04
CA GLN A 290 -13.56 4.41 8.59
C GLN A 290 -12.75 3.83 9.76
N LEU A 291 -12.30 4.67 10.70
CA LEU A 291 -11.55 4.23 11.87
C LEU A 291 -12.43 3.53 12.92
N ALA A 292 -13.73 3.56 12.79
CA ALA A 292 -14.68 2.85 13.63
C ALA A 292 -15.25 1.55 13.00
N MET A 293 -14.83 1.17 11.77
CA MET A 293 -15.46 0.06 11.04
C MET A 293 -15.26 -1.32 11.69
N ASP A 294 -14.13 -1.51 12.38
CA ASP A 294 -13.85 -2.71 13.17
C ASP A 294 -12.89 -2.40 14.34
N ARG A 295 -12.58 -3.43 15.15
CA ARG A 295 -11.75 -3.26 16.37
C ARG A 295 -10.28 -2.90 16.10
N GLY A 296 -9.80 -3.10 14.89
CA GLY A 296 -8.42 -2.82 14.47
C GLY A 296 -8.28 -1.51 13.69
N ALA A 297 -9.36 -0.96 13.18
CA ALA A 297 -9.33 0.14 12.21
C ALA A 297 -8.66 1.43 12.74
N ASN A 298 -8.73 1.70 14.05
CA ASN A 298 -8.13 2.88 14.69
C ASN A 298 -6.74 2.63 15.30
N LYS A 299 -6.04 1.58 14.88
CA LYS A 299 -4.71 1.21 15.36
C LYS A 299 -3.71 1.26 14.24
N ILE A 300 -2.44 1.47 14.58
CA ILE A 300 -1.38 1.46 13.59
C ILE A 300 -1.12 0.02 13.09
N GLY A 301 -1.04 -0.14 11.77
CA GLY A 301 -0.67 -1.40 11.10
C GLY A 301 0.69 -1.34 10.44
N GLU A 302 1.13 -0.11 10.08
CA GLU A 302 2.39 0.11 9.38
C GLU A 302 3.04 1.43 9.78
N PHE A 303 4.38 1.43 9.76
CA PHE A 303 5.22 2.62 9.81
C PHE A 303 6.26 2.55 8.69
N SER A 304 6.30 3.56 7.85
CA SER A 304 7.11 3.60 6.63
C SER A 304 7.92 4.88 6.49
N LEU A 305 9.05 4.77 5.79
CA LEU A 305 9.96 5.88 5.47
C LEU A 305 10.39 5.78 4.00
N THR A 306 10.29 6.88 3.25
CA THR A 306 10.76 6.99 1.87
C THR A 306 12.01 7.86 1.80
N ASP A 307 13.11 7.29 1.29
CA ASP A 307 14.36 8.03 1.08
C ASP A 307 14.33 8.80 -0.25
N ARG A 308 14.47 10.11 -0.18
CA ARG A 308 14.43 11.01 -1.34
C ARG A 308 15.52 10.75 -2.38
N ARG A 309 16.57 9.99 -2.04
CA ARG A 309 17.62 9.60 -3.00
C ARG A 309 17.12 8.56 -4.00
N PHE A 310 16.17 7.72 -3.60
CA PHE A 310 15.59 6.66 -4.44
C PHE A 310 14.35 7.13 -5.18
N SER A 311 13.43 7.79 -4.47
CA SER A 311 12.17 8.22 -5.07
C SER A 311 12.38 9.24 -6.18
N LYS A 312 11.68 9.03 -7.29
CA LYS A 312 11.60 9.94 -8.44
C LYS A 312 10.29 10.74 -8.45
N ILE A 313 9.49 10.62 -7.39
CA ILE A 313 8.18 11.28 -7.25
C ILE A 313 8.41 12.57 -6.48
N ASN A 314 8.23 13.70 -7.16
CA ASN A 314 8.48 15.04 -6.58
C ASN A 314 7.23 15.93 -6.65
N ARG A 315 6.09 15.38 -7.03
CA ARG A 315 4.80 16.08 -7.13
C ARG A 315 3.73 15.24 -6.45
N PHE A 316 2.72 15.90 -5.94
CA PHE A 316 1.48 15.25 -5.51
C PHE A 316 0.80 14.60 -6.72
N MET A 317 0.39 13.35 -6.60
CA MET A 317 -0.13 12.54 -7.70
C MET A 317 -1.60 12.16 -7.52
N ALA A 318 -2.24 12.63 -6.45
CA ALA A 318 -3.64 12.35 -6.11
C ALA A 318 -3.96 10.83 -6.04
N ASN A 319 -2.97 10.03 -5.70
CA ASN A 319 -3.15 8.61 -5.43
C ASN A 319 -2.13 8.10 -4.40
N THR A 320 -2.58 7.26 -3.49
CA THR A 320 -1.79 6.76 -2.37
C THR A 320 -0.50 6.09 -2.83
N LEU A 321 -0.53 5.25 -3.87
CA LEU A 321 0.65 4.52 -4.37
C LEU A 321 1.85 5.42 -4.68
N PHE A 322 1.60 6.59 -5.29
CA PHE A 322 2.66 7.54 -5.61
C PHE A 322 2.95 8.45 -4.41
N ASP A 323 1.91 8.91 -3.72
CA ASP A 323 2.03 9.90 -2.66
C ASP A 323 2.72 9.32 -1.41
N GLU A 324 2.50 8.04 -1.07
CA GLU A 324 3.24 7.31 -0.02
C GLU A 324 4.72 7.12 -0.35
N ASN A 325 5.08 7.24 -1.62
CA ASN A 325 6.44 7.15 -2.15
C ASN A 325 7.04 8.53 -2.52
N TYR A 326 6.42 9.63 -2.10
CA TYR A 326 6.88 10.99 -2.39
C TYR A 326 8.28 11.23 -1.84
N GLY A 327 9.20 11.68 -2.70
CA GLY A 327 10.58 11.99 -2.36
C GLY A 327 10.78 13.43 -1.92
N GLY A 328 10.31 14.37 -2.71
CA GLY A 328 10.33 15.80 -2.45
C GLY A 328 11.61 16.32 -1.81
N SER A 329 11.51 17.40 -1.02
CA SER A 329 12.65 18.02 -0.35
C SER A 329 13.10 17.25 0.90
N PHE A 330 12.17 16.58 1.59
CA PHE A 330 12.40 15.97 2.90
C PHE A 330 11.99 14.49 2.96
N GLY A 331 11.80 13.85 1.80
CA GLY A 331 11.22 12.50 1.75
C GLY A 331 9.82 12.49 2.35
N ASN A 332 9.38 11.34 2.79
CA ASN A 332 8.17 11.25 3.59
C ASN A 332 8.28 10.17 4.67
N CYS A 333 7.38 10.24 5.64
CA CYS A 333 6.95 9.08 6.38
C CYS A 333 5.45 8.91 6.21
N HIS A 334 4.97 7.67 6.31
CA HIS A 334 3.56 7.43 6.53
C HIS A 334 3.34 6.42 7.64
N ILE A 335 2.16 6.47 8.22
CA ILE A 335 1.62 5.39 9.01
C ILE A 335 0.39 4.85 8.28
N ALA A 336 0.23 3.52 8.26
CA ALA A 336 -1.06 2.96 7.93
C ALA A 336 -1.87 2.70 9.20
N VAL A 337 -3.12 3.15 9.22
CA VAL A 337 -4.09 2.69 10.22
C VAL A 337 -4.80 1.45 9.71
N GLY A 338 -5.03 0.48 10.59
CA GLY A 338 -5.68 -0.78 10.25
C GLY A 338 -4.71 -1.97 10.22
N SER A 339 -4.84 -2.83 9.21
CA SER A 339 -4.17 -4.13 9.12
C SER A 339 -2.65 -4.03 9.05
N SER A 340 -1.95 -4.93 9.75
CA SER A 340 -0.51 -5.16 9.64
C SER A 340 -0.19 -6.14 8.51
N TYR A 341 1.01 -6.03 7.94
CA TYR A 341 1.55 -6.98 6.96
C TYR A 341 2.37 -8.08 7.63
N SER A 342 2.04 -9.34 7.32
CA SER A 342 2.67 -10.54 7.88
C SER A 342 4.11 -10.75 7.39
N ASP A 343 4.48 -10.24 6.24
CA ASP A 343 5.81 -10.36 5.65
C ASP A 343 6.89 -9.58 6.41
N THR A 344 6.48 -8.64 7.29
CA THR A 344 7.38 -8.00 8.26
C THR A 344 7.77 -8.91 9.45
N PHE A 345 7.20 -10.10 9.53
CA PHE A 345 7.60 -11.09 10.53
C PHE A 345 8.98 -11.66 10.22
N SER A 346 9.90 -11.64 11.19
CA SER A 346 11.28 -12.11 11.00
C SER A 346 11.46 -13.63 11.20
N GLY A 347 10.44 -14.30 11.74
CA GLY A 347 10.43 -15.77 11.89
C GLY A 347 9.98 -16.49 10.62
N ASP A 348 9.67 -17.79 10.75
CA ASP A 348 9.10 -18.59 9.66
C ASP A 348 7.62 -18.19 9.42
N PRO A 349 7.28 -17.59 8.26
CA PRO A 349 5.91 -17.12 7.99
C PRO A 349 4.85 -18.22 8.10
N LYS A 350 5.21 -19.48 7.78
CA LYS A 350 4.29 -20.63 7.87
C LYS A 350 3.85 -20.94 9.30
N LYS A 351 4.62 -20.49 10.28
CA LYS A 351 4.34 -20.64 11.72
C LYS A 351 3.57 -19.47 12.31
N LEU A 352 3.31 -18.42 11.53
CA LEU A 352 2.66 -17.19 11.98
C LEU A 352 1.14 -17.39 12.10
N THR A 353 0.71 -18.07 13.17
CA THR A 353 -0.73 -18.28 13.45
C THR A 353 -1.41 -16.98 13.89
N ARG A 354 -2.73 -16.95 13.84
CA ARG A 354 -3.54 -15.81 14.33
C ARG A 354 -3.25 -15.48 15.79
N GLU A 355 -3.02 -16.50 16.61
CA GLU A 355 -2.66 -16.32 18.02
C GLU A 355 -1.29 -15.69 18.18
N ILE A 356 -0.29 -16.16 17.42
CA ILE A 356 1.06 -15.58 17.42
C ILE A 356 1.01 -14.13 16.93
N LYS A 357 0.28 -13.82 15.86
CA LYS A 357 0.06 -12.43 15.39
C LYS A 357 -0.47 -11.55 16.52
N LYS A 358 -1.53 -11.99 17.20
CA LYS A 358 -2.12 -11.27 18.33
C LYS A 358 -1.12 -11.05 19.48
N ASN A 359 -0.39 -12.09 19.87
CA ASN A 359 0.59 -12.04 20.97
C ASN A 359 1.75 -11.09 20.64
N LEU A 360 2.20 -11.08 19.38
CA LEU A 360 3.24 -10.19 18.89
C LEU A 360 2.75 -8.77 18.61
N GLY A 361 1.46 -8.48 18.73
CA GLY A 361 0.90 -7.16 18.50
C GLY A 361 0.79 -6.74 17.02
N PHE A 362 0.67 -7.71 16.09
CA PHE A 362 0.18 -7.43 14.76
C PHE A 362 -1.28 -7.01 14.83
N ASN A 363 -1.65 -5.98 14.09
CA ASN A 363 -3.03 -5.52 14.04
C ASN A 363 -3.81 -6.21 12.93
N ASP A 364 -5.05 -6.58 13.22
CA ASP A 364 -5.97 -7.23 12.30
C ASP A 364 -7.18 -6.33 12.06
N SER A 365 -7.44 -5.98 10.79
CA SER A 365 -8.54 -5.09 10.37
C SER A 365 -8.92 -5.36 8.92
N ALA A 366 -10.13 -4.96 8.55
CA ALA A 366 -10.53 -4.84 7.15
C ALA A 366 -10.01 -3.55 6.49
N LEU A 367 -9.57 -2.58 7.30
CA LEU A 367 -8.94 -1.35 6.85
C LEU A 367 -7.44 -1.55 6.69
N HIS A 368 -6.86 -0.90 5.70
CA HIS A 368 -5.46 -0.50 5.61
C HIS A 368 -5.45 0.84 4.89
N TRP A 369 -4.98 1.89 5.55
CA TRP A 369 -5.02 3.24 5.02
C TRP A 369 -3.79 4.04 5.38
N ASP A 370 -2.99 4.37 4.36
CA ASP A 370 -1.77 5.14 4.48
C ASP A 370 -2.08 6.63 4.59
N LEU A 371 -1.53 7.24 5.60
CA LEU A 371 -1.64 8.66 5.90
C LEU A 371 -0.23 9.26 5.83
N VAL A 372 0.01 10.10 4.83
CA VAL A 372 1.36 10.56 4.44
C VAL A 372 1.69 11.91 5.06
N ASN A 373 2.93 12.02 5.59
CA ASN A 373 3.51 13.28 6.05
C ASN A 373 4.81 13.59 5.32
N THR A 374 4.90 14.79 4.75
CA THR A 374 6.06 15.26 3.96
C THR A 374 6.90 16.35 4.66
N GLU A 375 6.53 16.74 5.87
CA GLU A 375 7.27 17.71 6.66
C GLU A 375 8.73 17.29 6.86
N LYS A 376 9.60 18.26 7.15
CA LYS A 376 10.96 17.98 7.63
C LYS A 376 10.87 17.24 8.95
N LYS A 377 11.48 16.07 9.02
CA LYS A 377 11.38 15.20 10.20
C LYS A 377 12.68 14.54 10.56
N ARG A 378 12.74 14.14 11.83
CA ARG A 378 13.76 13.26 12.39
C ARG A 378 13.10 12.01 12.95
N VAL A 379 13.71 10.86 12.69
CA VAL A 379 13.32 9.59 13.31
C VAL A 379 14.47 9.04 14.10
N THR A 380 14.24 8.87 15.39
CA THR A 380 15.23 8.33 16.35
C THR A 380 14.80 6.93 16.80
N ALA A 381 15.63 5.94 16.56
CA ALA A 381 15.47 4.60 17.12
C ALA A 381 16.02 4.56 18.54
N ARG A 382 15.21 4.07 19.50
CA ARG A 382 15.65 3.72 20.85
C ARG A 382 15.98 2.24 20.87
N LEU A 383 17.19 1.90 21.29
CA LEU A 383 17.67 0.52 21.30
C LEU A 383 17.27 -0.21 22.60
N ALA A 384 17.06 -1.52 22.52
CA ALA A 384 16.68 -2.32 23.69
C ALA A 384 17.75 -2.36 24.78
N GLY A 385 19.04 -2.28 24.40
CA GLY A 385 20.17 -2.20 25.34
C GLY A 385 20.45 -0.79 25.88
N GLY A 386 19.57 0.19 25.65
CA GLY A 386 19.79 1.61 25.92
C GLY A 386 20.43 2.31 24.71
N GLY A 387 20.53 3.62 24.75
CA GLY A 387 21.05 4.44 23.64
C GLY A 387 20.00 4.77 22.60
N LYS A 388 20.37 5.72 21.74
CA LYS A 388 19.53 6.27 20.68
C LYS A 388 20.35 6.43 19.40
N VAL A 389 19.76 6.13 18.26
CA VAL A 389 20.36 6.30 16.93
C VAL A 389 19.39 7.06 16.06
N VAL A 390 19.81 8.17 15.45
CA VAL A 390 19.03 8.83 14.41
C VAL A 390 19.09 7.96 13.16
N ILE A 391 17.96 7.38 12.76
CA ILE A 391 17.90 6.48 11.60
C ILE A 391 17.46 7.18 10.33
N TYR A 392 16.75 8.31 10.46
CA TYR A 392 16.27 9.06 9.31
C TYR A 392 16.21 10.56 9.64
N GLU A 393 16.74 11.38 8.76
CA GLU A 393 16.74 12.84 8.90
C GLU A 393 16.87 13.50 7.53
N ASN A 394 16.21 14.67 7.35
CA ASN A 394 16.25 15.44 6.11
C ASN A 394 15.93 14.61 4.86
N GLY A 395 15.01 13.68 4.98
CA GLY A 395 14.56 12.84 3.86
C GLY A 395 15.50 11.69 3.49
N LYS A 396 16.42 11.28 4.38
CA LYS A 396 17.41 10.24 4.09
C LYS A 396 17.63 9.32 5.27
N PHE A 397 17.82 8.04 5.01
CA PHE A 397 18.40 7.14 6.00
C PHE A 397 19.85 7.52 6.30
N MET A 398 20.22 7.50 7.59
CA MET A 398 21.49 7.97 8.12
C MET A 398 22.55 6.83 8.18
N ILE A 399 22.68 6.09 7.06
CA ILE A 399 23.63 5.01 6.86
C ILE A 399 24.85 5.48 6.11
#